data_e839da399640b458e4d5896c98f683f1
#
_entry.id   e839da399640b458e4d5896c98f683f1
#
_cell.length_a   1.000
_cell.length_b   1.000
_cell.length_c   1.000
_cell.angle_alpha   90.00
_cell.angle_beta   90.00
_cell.angle_gamma   90.00
#
_symmetry.space_group_name_H-M   'P 1'
#
loop_
_entity.id
_entity.type
_entity.pdbx_description
1 polymer ?
#
loop_
_entity_poly.entity_id
_entity_poly.type
_entity_poly.pdbx_seq_one_letter_code
_entity_poly.pdbx_strand_id
1 'polypeptide(L)'
;MANKYETVLIVDPALGEEGVAAVVEKFKNLIAAGGTVENVEDWGKRTLAYENNDCKERYYTLIHFEAPSDFPAELDRVYNITEGVLRSMIVAKE
;
A
#
# COMPACT_ATOMS: atom_id res chain seq x y z
N MET A 1 -1.56 17.03 -15.46
CA MET A 1 -2.62 17.23 -14.47
C MET A 1 -2.54 16.18 -13.38
N ALA A 2 -2.79 16.58 -12.15
CA ALA A 2 -2.83 15.63 -11.05
C ALA A 2 -4.17 14.90 -11.04
N ASN A 3 -4.11 13.60 -10.79
CA ASN A 3 -5.29 12.76 -10.69
C ASN A 3 -5.37 12.16 -9.29
N LYS A 4 -6.55 11.79 -8.89
CA LYS A 4 -6.76 11.17 -7.59
C LYS A 4 -6.68 9.65 -7.71
N TYR A 5 -5.92 9.07 -6.82
CA TYR A 5 -5.70 7.62 -6.78
C TYR A 5 -5.88 7.09 -5.38
N GLU A 6 -6.06 5.80 -5.33
CA GLU A 6 -6.18 5.06 -4.09
C GLU A 6 -5.32 3.82 -4.23
N THR A 7 -4.46 3.56 -3.26
CA THR A 7 -3.63 2.36 -3.29
C THR A 7 -3.89 1.51 -2.06
N VAL A 8 -4.06 0.21 -2.27
CA VAL A 8 -4.18 -0.76 -1.19
C VAL A 8 -2.84 -1.48 -1.08
N LEU A 9 -2.27 -1.47 0.11
CA LEU A 9 -0.98 -2.06 0.39
C LEU A 9 -1.19 -3.23 1.34
N ILE A 10 -0.77 -4.42 0.92
CA ILE A 10 -0.86 -5.64 1.73
C ILE A 10 0.55 -6.06 2.10
N VAL A 11 0.85 -6.03 3.38
CA VAL A 11 2.21 -6.26 3.90
C VAL A 11 2.25 -7.52 4.74
N ASP A 12 3.36 -8.25 4.63
CA ASP A 12 3.59 -9.49 5.35
C ASP A 12 3.73 -9.22 6.86
N PRO A 13 2.88 -9.83 7.70
CA PRO A 13 2.99 -9.66 9.14
C PRO A 13 4.25 -10.26 9.74
N ALA A 14 4.98 -11.09 9.00
CA ALA A 14 6.25 -11.65 9.46
C ALA A 14 7.30 -10.57 9.72
N LEU A 15 7.12 -9.38 9.15
CA LEU A 15 8.02 -8.25 9.41
C LEU A 15 7.85 -7.66 10.83
N GLY A 16 6.77 -8.01 11.52
CA GLY A 16 6.42 -7.41 12.79
C GLY A 16 5.84 -6.02 12.63
N GLU A 17 5.32 -5.46 13.71
CA GLU A 17 4.68 -4.15 13.65
C GLU A 17 5.65 -3.05 13.20
N GLU A 18 6.88 -3.10 13.68
CA GLU A 18 7.89 -2.11 13.31
C GLU A 18 8.25 -2.19 11.83
N GLY A 19 8.40 -3.41 11.31
CA GLY A 19 8.71 -3.62 9.90
C GLY A 19 7.58 -3.17 9.00
N VAL A 20 6.34 -3.49 9.38
CA VAL A 20 5.16 -3.07 8.63
C VAL A 20 5.06 -1.53 8.64
N ALA A 21 5.25 -0.92 9.79
CA ALA A 21 5.21 0.54 9.89
C ALA A 21 6.29 1.20 9.03
N ALA A 22 7.47 0.61 8.99
CA ALA A 22 8.57 1.12 8.16
C ALA A 22 8.23 1.07 6.66
N VAL A 23 7.61 -0.03 6.22
CA VAL A 23 7.19 -0.17 4.82
C VAL A 23 6.11 0.86 4.47
N VAL A 24 5.12 1.00 5.32
CA VAL A 24 4.04 1.97 5.11
C VAL A 24 4.60 3.40 5.06
N GLU A 25 5.49 3.73 5.97
CA GLU A 25 6.12 5.05 6.02
C GLU A 25 6.93 5.32 4.76
N LYS A 26 7.67 4.32 4.28
CA LYS A 26 8.43 4.43 3.05
C LYS A 26 7.53 4.83 1.88
N PHE A 27 6.38 4.18 1.74
CA PHE A 27 5.47 4.47 0.65
C PHE A 27 4.74 5.79 0.82
N LYS A 28 4.41 6.16 2.06
CA LYS A 28 3.85 7.48 2.33
C LYS A 28 4.82 8.58 1.89
N ASN A 29 6.09 8.42 2.23
CA ASN A 29 7.12 9.39 1.86
C ASN A 29 7.32 9.43 0.35
N LEU A 30 7.31 8.27 -0.30
CA LEU A 30 7.44 8.19 -1.75
C LEU A 30 6.29 8.92 -2.44
N ILE A 31 5.08 8.68 -1.99
CA ILE A 31 3.89 9.31 -2.55
C ILE A 31 3.92 10.83 -2.30
N ALA A 32 4.34 11.23 -1.11
CA ALA A 32 4.44 12.65 -0.79
C ALA A 32 5.49 13.37 -1.64
N ALA A 33 6.54 12.65 -2.05
CA ALA A 33 7.58 13.22 -2.91
C ALA A 33 7.09 13.37 -4.36
N GLY A 34 6.24 12.46 -4.83
CA GLY A 34 5.74 12.49 -6.20
C GLY A 34 4.34 13.09 -6.36
N GLY A 35 3.66 13.35 -5.25
CA GLY A 35 2.30 13.88 -5.27
C GLY A 35 1.90 14.38 -3.90
N THR A 36 0.62 14.25 -3.59
CA THR A 36 0.08 14.70 -2.31
C THR A 36 -0.70 13.57 -1.65
N VAL A 37 -0.34 13.23 -0.42
CA VAL A 37 -1.10 12.25 0.36
C VAL A 37 -2.33 12.96 0.95
N GLU A 38 -3.51 12.50 0.59
CA GLU A 38 -4.75 13.10 1.07
C GLU A 38 -5.21 12.45 2.38
N ASN A 39 -5.14 11.12 2.43
CA ASN A 39 -5.60 10.38 3.60
C ASN A 39 -4.92 9.02 3.64
N VAL A 40 -4.69 8.53 4.84
CA VAL A 40 -4.14 7.19 5.06
C VAL A 40 -5.08 6.45 6.01
N GLU A 41 -5.60 5.32 5.56
CA GLU A 41 -6.43 4.47 6.38
C GLU A 41 -5.63 3.22 6.74
N ASP A 42 -5.32 3.07 8.00
CA ASP A 42 -4.62 1.89 8.49
C ASP A 42 -5.66 0.91 9.03
N TRP A 43 -5.93 -0.13 8.24
CA TRP A 43 -6.91 -1.13 8.62
C TRP A 43 -6.35 -2.15 9.60
N GLY A 44 -5.03 -2.11 9.81
CA GLY A 44 -4.37 -3.02 10.72
C GLY A 44 -4.32 -4.45 10.21
N LYS A 45 -4.13 -5.37 11.14
CA LYS A 45 -4.02 -6.78 10.82
C LYS A 45 -5.39 -7.40 10.60
N ARG A 46 -5.56 -8.05 9.45
CA ARG A 46 -6.79 -8.73 9.08
C ARG A 46 -6.49 -10.19 8.81
N THR A 47 -7.41 -11.05 9.19
CA THR A 47 -7.31 -12.48 8.93
C THR A 47 -8.17 -12.81 7.72
N LEU A 48 -7.55 -13.42 6.71
CA LEU A 48 -8.26 -13.89 5.54
C LEU A 48 -8.45 -15.40 5.67
N ALA A 49 -9.70 -15.83 5.53
CA ALA A 49 -10.03 -17.24 5.48
C ALA A 49 -10.03 -17.71 4.03
N TYR A 50 -9.26 -18.75 3.75
CA TYR A 50 -9.21 -19.36 2.42
C TYR A 50 -9.94 -20.68 2.43
N GLU A 51 -10.32 -21.18 1.25
CA GLU A 51 -11.05 -22.42 1.09
C GLU A 51 -10.36 -23.64 1.70
N ASN A 52 -9.04 -23.58 1.84
CA ASN A 52 -8.23 -24.66 2.36
C ASN A 52 -8.04 -24.59 3.88
N ASN A 53 -8.88 -23.86 4.57
CA ASN A 53 -8.79 -23.63 6.02
C ASN A 53 -7.50 -22.92 6.45
N ASP A 54 -6.77 -22.34 5.52
CA ASP A 54 -5.62 -21.52 5.85
C ASP A 54 -6.09 -20.13 6.23
N CYS A 55 -5.89 -19.78 7.49
CA CYS A 55 -6.15 -18.43 7.95
C CYS A 55 -4.83 -17.69 7.94
N LYS A 56 -4.70 -16.72 7.04
CA LYS A 56 -3.48 -15.93 6.95
C LYS A 56 -3.76 -14.51 7.34
N GLU A 57 -2.96 -14.00 8.25
CA GLU A 57 -3.05 -12.61 8.68
C GLU A 57 -2.23 -11.74 7.75
N ARG A 58 -2.75 -10.56 7.43
CA ARG A 58 -2.09 -9.58 6.59
C ARG A 58 -2.37 -8.20 7.13
N TYR A 59 -1.40 -7.30 6.97
CA TYR A 59 -1.61 -5.90 7.29
C TYR A 59 -2.13 -5.17 6.06
N TYR A 60 -3.22 -4.47 6.22
CA TYR A 60 -3.85 -3.69 5.14
C TYR A 60 -3.75 -2.21 5.42
N THR A 61 -3.30 -1.47 4.44
CA THR A 61 -3.23 -0.01 4.51
C THR A 61 -3.78 0.56 3.22
N LEU A 62 -4.67 1.53 3.33
CA LEU A 62 -5.24 2.22 2.19
C LEU A 62 -4.76 3.66 2.21
N ILE A 63 -4.18 4.10 1.10
CA ILE A 63 -3.68 5.46 0.98
C ILE A 63 -4.40 6.16 -0.17
N HIS A 64 -5.02 7.27 0.15
CA HIS A 64 -5.63 8.15 -0.85
C HIS A 64 -4.63 9.25 -1.18
N PHE A 65 -4.35 9.43 -2.46
CA PHE A 65 -3.35 10.41 -2.86
C PHE A 65 -3.69 11.03 -4.21
N GLU A 66 -3.04 12.15 -4.49
CA GLU A 66 -3.16 12.84 -5.76
C GLU A 66 -1.78 12.95 -6.38
N ALA A 67 -1.66 12.60 -7.66
CA ALA A 67 -0.38 12.56 -8.34
C ALA A 67 -0.55 12.67 -9.85
N PRO A 68 0.55 12.97 -10.58
CA PRO A 68 0.51 12.95 -12.04
C PRO A 68 0.20 11.54 -12.56
N SER A 69 -0.33 11.45 -13.77
CA SER A 69 -0.79 10.20 -14.36
C SER A 69 0.31 9.17 -14.60
N ASP A 70 1.57 9.58 -14.60
CA ASP A 70 2.70 8.65 -14.75
C ASP A 70 3.24 8.12 -13.42
N PHE A 71 2.82 8.71 -12.30
CA PHE A 71 3.31 8.30 -11.00
C PHE A 71 2.89 6.88 -10.57
N PRO A 72 1.65 6.42 -10.83
CA PRO A 72 1.26 5.07 -10.43
C PRO A 72 2.17 3.97 -10.97
N ALA A 73 2.67 4.12 -12.19
CA ALA A 73 3.60 3.14 -12.75
C ALA A 73 4.90 3.07 -11.95
N GLU A 74 5.41 4.22 -11.53
CA GLU A 74 6.61 4.28 -10.69
C GLU A 74 6.36 3.67 -9.30
N LEU A 75 5.19 3.96 -8.73
CA LEU A 75 4.82 3.41 -7.43
C LEU A 75 4.69 1.89 -7.50
N ASP A 76 4.08 1.38 -8.55
CA ASP A 76 3.93 -0.06 -8.76
C ASP A 76 5.31 -0.73 -8.87
N ARG A 77 6.22 -0.11 -9.60
CA ARG A 77 7.57 -0.62 -9.75
C ARG A 77 8.28 -0.76 -8.39
N VAL A 78 8.13 0.24 -7.54
CA VAL A 78 8.74 0.21 -6.21
C VAL A 78 8.08 -0.84 -5.32
N TYR A 79 6.79 -1.03 -5.43
CA TYR A 79 6.10 -2.10 -4.71
C TYR A 79 6.68 -3.47 -5.09
N ASN A 80 6.93 -3.69 -6.37
CA ASN A 80 7.42 -4.98 -6.85
C ASN A 80 8.84 -5.31 -6.38
N ILE A 81 9.65 -4.30 -6.08
CA ILE A 81 11.02 -4.51 -5.62
C ILE A 81 11.19 -4.38 -4.11
N THR A 82 10.12 -4.12 -3.39
CA THR A 82 10.17 -3.95 -1.93
C THR A 82 9.82 -5.26 -1.24
N GLU A 83 10.73 -5.75 -0.40
CA GLU A 83 10.48 -6.94 0.39
C GLU A 83 9.40 -6.65 1.42
N GLY A 84 8.57 -7.65 1.68
CA GLY A 84 7.51 -7.55 2.66
C GLY A 84 6.18 -7.08 2.08
N VAL A 85 6.18 -6.53 0.88
CA VAL A 85 4.93 -6.18 0.19
C VAL A 85 4.44 -7.42 -0.54
N LEU A 86 3.34 -7.99 -0.08
CA LEU A 86 2.78 -9.19 -0.68
C LEU A 86 1.93 -8.89 -1.90
N ARG A 87 1.21 -7.79 -1.85
CA ARG A 87 0.36 -7.38 -2.94
C ARG A 87 0.07 -5.90 -2.83
N SER A 88 -0.13 -5.28 -3.96
CA SER A 88 -0.53 -3.89 -4.01
C SER A 88 -1.52 -3.69 -5.15
N MET A 89 -2.41 -2.73 -4.98
CA MET A 89 -3.36 -2.35 -6.03
C MET A 89 -3.41 -0.83 -6.07
N ILE A 90 -3.46 -0.29 -7.27
CA ILE A 90 -3.59 1.14 -7.47
C ILE A 90 -4.82 1.36 -8.33
N VAL A 91 -5.75 2.14 -7.82
CA VAL A 91 -7.02 2.41 -8.50
C VAL A 91 -7.13 3.90 -8.74
N ALA A 92 -7.48 4.27 -9.96
CA ALA A 92 -7.74 5.68 -10.27
C ALA A 92 -9.13 6.05 -9.74
N LYS A 93 -9.21 7.19 -9.05
CA LYS A 93 -10.47 7.74 -8.57
C LYS A 93 -10.82 8.94 -9.43
N GLU A 94 -12.05 9.06 -9.74
CA GLU A 94 -12.54 10.22 -10.48
C GLU A 94 -13.09 11.28 -9.54
#